data_4c52ed7e42a7b7388e1c664dc7dd3517
#
_entry.id   4c52ed7e42a7b7388e1c664dc7dd3517
#
_cell.length_a   1.000
_cell.length_b   1.000
_cell.length_c   1.000
_cell.angle_alpha   90.00
_cell.angle_beta   90.00
_cell.angle_gamma   90.00
#
_symmetry.space_group_name_H-M   'P 1'
#
loop_
_entity.id
_entity.type
_entity.pdbx_description
1 polymer ?
#
loop_
_entity_poly.entity_id
_entity_poly.type
_entity_poly.pdbx_seq_one_letter_code
_entity_poly.pdbx_strand_id
1 'polypeptide(L)'
;DQARAWFTKMEHGDEEALDIWKWFVDISLKEYKGTYALLGMEFDHYLGESFYRDKTADVVKRLQDANLLEESQGAQIVNLEEYDMPPCLIMKKDGSSIYATRDLAAIFYRKQRWNFDKCLYVTGQEQKLHFAQVFKVVELLGNDWAKDSLVHIPYGLVSLEGAKLSTRSGNIIYAEDIL
;
A
#
# COMPACT_ATOMS: atom_id res chain seq x y z
N ASP A 1 5.18 -21.47 -12.31
CA ASP A 1 5.56 -20.68 -13.50
C ASP A 1 4.35 -20.13 -14.27
N GLN A 2 3.25 -20.89 -14.44
CA GLN A 2 2.04 -20.40 -15.13
C GLN A 2 1.42 -19.17 -14.43
N ALA A 3 1.24 -19.18 -13.11
CA ALA A 3 0.66 -18.06 -12.37
C ALA A 3 1.49 -16.78 -12.52
N ARG A 4 2.83 -16.92 -12.54
CA ARG A 4 3.73 -15.78 -12.78
C ARG A 4 3.57 -15.22 -14.19
N ALA A 5 3.43 -16.09 -15.20
CA ALA A 5 3.19 -15.68 -16.58
C ALA A 5 1.86 -14.90 -16.73
N TRP A 6 0.79 -15.35 -16.07
CA TRP A 6 -0.49 -14.63 -16.05
C TRP A 6 -0.40 -13.29 -15.35
N PHE A 7 0.34 -13.22 -14.24
CA PHE A 7 0.59 -11.93 -13.55
C PHE A 7 1.34 -10.95 -14.46
N THR A 8 2.37 -11.45 -15.18
CA THR A 8 3.11 -10.62 -16.16
C THR A 8 2.21 -10.14 -17.30
N LYS A 9 1.34 -10.99 -17.84
CA LYS A 9 0.35 -10.60 -18.85
C LYS A 9 -0.55 -9.46 -18.34
N MET A 10 -1.09 -9.60 -17.13
CA MET A 10 -1.93 -8.58 -16.50
C MET A 10 -1.17 -7.24 -16.35
N GLU A 11 0.10 -7.27 -15.96
CA GLU A 11 0.92 -6.06 -15.82
C GLU A 11 1.19 -5.37 -17.17
N HIS A 12 1.21 -6.12 -18.27
CA HIS A 12 1.37 -5.61 -19.62
C HIS A 12 0.04 -5.24 -20.32
N GLY A 13 -1.06 -5.30 -19.59
CA GLY A 13 -2.35 -4.86 -20.11
C GLY A 13 -3.11 -5.87 -20.97
N ASP A 14 -2.78 -7.16 -20.88
CA ASP A 14 -3.52 -8.23 -21.56
C ASP A 14 -4.98 -8.24 -21.12
N GLU A 15 -5.89 -8.12 -22.07
CA GLU A 15 -7.33 -7.96 -21.81
C GLU A 15 -7.93 -9.14 -21.05
N GLU A 16 -7.57 -10.38 -21.42
CA GLU A 16 -8.07 -11.59 -20.77
C GLU A 16 -7.61 -11.67 -19.32
N ALA A 17 -6.33 -11.37 -19.07
CA ALA A 17 -5.76 -11.35 -17.72
C ALA A 17 -6.38 -10.26 -16.85
N LEU A 18 -6.65 -9.08 -17.41
CA LEU A 18 -7.31 -7.98 -16.72
C LEU A 18 -8.78 -8.31 -16.40
N ASP A 19 -9.50 -8.98 -17.28
CA ASP A 19 -10.89 -9.36 -17.06
C ASP A 19 -11.00 -10.43 -15.97
N ILE A 20 -10.10 -11.42 -15.96
CA ILE A 20 -10.01 -12.40 -14.87
C ILE A 20 -9.70 -11.69 -13.54
N TRP A 21 -8.75 -10.75 -13.53
CA TRP A 21 -8.41 -9.99 -12.35
C TRP A 21 -9.58 -9.15 -11.83
N LYS A 22 -10.31 -8.45 -12.69
CA LYS A 22 -11.52 -7.71 -12.33
C LYS A 22 -12.57 -8.61 -11.70
N TRP A 23 -12.81 -9.76 -12.31
CA TRP A 23 -13.75 -10.75 -11.79
C TRP A 23 -13.37 -11.21 -10.37
N PHE A 24 -12.08 -11.50 -10.10
CA PHE A 24 -11.62 -11.83 -8.75
C PHE A 24 -11.83 -10.66 -7.77
N VAL A 25 -11.55 -9.44 -8.19
CA VAL A 25 -11.76 -8.25 -7.35
C VAL A 25 -13.25 -8.08 -7.00
N ASP A 26 -14.14 -8.24 -7.97
CA ASP A 26 -15.59 -8.10 -7.77
C ASP A 26 -16.13 -9.14 -6.79
N ILE A 27 -15.72 -10.41 -6.93
CA ILE A 27 -16.10 -11.47 -5.98
C ILE A 27 -15.57 -11.13 -4.58
N SER A 28 -14.31 -10.78 -4.46
CA SER A 28 -13.69 -10.46 -3.17
C SER A 28 -14.36 -9.27 -2.48
N LEU A 29 -14.66 -8.22 -3.24
CA LEU A 29 -15.37 -7.05 -2.70
C LEU A 29 -16.78 -7.39 -2.24
N LYS A 30 -17.49 -8.30 -2.94
CA LYS A 30 -18.81 -8.77 -2.54
C LYS A 30 -18.76 -9.49 -1.19
N GLU A 31 -17.78 -10.38 -1.01
CA GLU A 31 -17.58 -11.10 0.26
C GLU A 31 -17.24 -10.12 1.39
N TYR A 32 -16.26 -9.23 1.18
CA TYR A 32 -15.89 -8.23 2.19
C TYR A 32 -17.04 -7.33 2.60
N LYS A 33 -17.87 -6.90 1.64
CA LYS A 33 -19.07 -6.09 1.94
C LYS A 33 -20.09 -6.87 2.79
N GLY A 34 -20.19 -8.17 2.59
CA GLY A 34 -21.02 -9.04 3.44
C GLY A 34 -20.53 -9.03 4.89
N THR A 35 -19.24 -9.26 5.11
CA THR A 35 -18.62 -9.22 6.44
C THR A 35 -18.73 -7.83 7.08
N TYR A 36 -18.52 -6.76 6.32
CA TYR A 36 -18.67 -5.39 6.83
C TYR A 36 -20.13 -5.10 7.26
N ALA A 37 -21.11 -5.59 6.50
CA ALA A 37 -22.52 -5.43 6.84
C ALA A 37 -22.87 -6.14 8.16
N LEU A 38 -22.29 -7.31 8.45
CA LEU A 38 -22.45 -8.00 9.75
C LEU A 38 -21.94 -7.14 10.91
N LEU A 39 -20.88 -6.38 10.69
CA LEU A 39 -20.27 -5.47 11.66
C LEU A 39 -20.94 -4.08 11.71
N GLY A 40 -21.95 -3.83 10.86
CA GLY A 40 -22.57 -2.53 10.72
C GLY A 40 -21.62 -1.45 10.15
N MET A 41 -20.59 -1.86 9.39
CA MET A 41 -19.62 -0.96 8.80
C MET A 41 -19.94 -0.64 7.35
N GLU A 42 -19.87 0.64 7.01
CA GLU A 42 -19.99 1.16 5.65
C GLU A 42 -18.77 2.02 5.30
N PHE A 43 -18.38 2.01 4.02
CA PHE A 43 -17.26 2.81 3.53
C PHE A 43 -17.71 3.64 2.32
N ASP A 44 -17.33 4.91 2.31
CA ASP A 44 -17.63 5.82 1.20
C ASP A 44 -16.89 5.45 -0.09
N HIS A 45 -15.69 4.88 0.03
CA HIS A 45 -14.80 4.58 -1.09
C HIS A 45 -14.09 3.24 -0.94
N TYR A 46 -14.03 2.50 -2.04
CA TYR A 46 -13.26 1.25 -2.19
C TYR A 46 -12.17 1.48 -3.24
N LEU A 47 -11.04 2.03 -2.82
CA LEU A 47 -9.90 2.33 -3.68
C LEU A 47 -8.73 1.41 -3.33
N GLY A 48 -8.59 0.31 -4.05
CA GLY A 48 -7.50 -0.64 -3.88
C GLY A 48 -6.17 -0.11 -4.41
N GLU A 49 -5.10 -0.83 -4.15
CA GLU A 49 -3.72 -0.47 -4.54
C GLU A 49 -3.57 -0.26 -6.05
N SER A 50 -4.29 -1.04 -6.86
CA SER A 50 -4.28 -0.94 -8.32
C SER A 50 -4.74 0.42 -8.86
N PHE A 51 -5.62 1.12 -8.12
CA PHE A 51 -6.07 2.46 -8.47
C PHE A 51 -4.93 3.50 -8.51
N TYR A 52 -3.86 3.26 -7.76
CA TYR A 52 -2.73 4.19 -7.65
C TYR A 52 -1.56 3.86 -8.58
N ARG A 53 -1.65 2.78 -9.37
CA ARG A 53 -0.54 2.30 -10.21
C ARG A 53 -0.08 3.36 -11.23
N ASP A 54 -1.00 3.99 -11.92
CA ASP A 54 -0.74 5.03 -12.93
C ASP A 54 -0.25 6.37 -12.33
N LYS A 55 -0.35 6.53 -11.01
CA LYS A 55 0.04 7.76 -10.29
C LYS A 55 1.45 7.70 -9.70
N THR A 56 2.10 6.54 -9.78
CA THR A 56 3.46 6.35 -9.20
C THR A 56 4.52 7.12 -9.96
N ALA A 57 4.37 7.31 -11.27
CA ALA A 57 5.32 8.08 -12.09
C ALA A 57 5.45 9.53 -11.61
N ASP A 58 4.33 10.16 -11.22
CA ASP A 58 4.33 11.53 -10.68
C ASP A 58 5.09 11.62 -9.35
N VAL A 59 4.99 10.58 -8.51
CA VAL A 59 5.74 10.51 -7.26
C VAL A 59 7.23 10.44 -7.52
N VAL A 60 7.65 9.54 -8.41
CA VAL A 60 9.07 9.40 -8.78
C VAL A 60 9.60 10.73 -9.33
N LYS A 61 8.84 11.39 -10.21
CA LYS A 61 9.22 12.70 -10.74
C LYS A 61 9.39 13.75 -9.64
N ARG A 62 8.46 13.85 -8.69
CA ARG A 62 8.57 14.78 -7.54
C ARG A 62 9.82 14.53 -6.72
N LEU A 63 10.16 13.26 -6.46
CA LEU A 63 11.36 12.88 -5.74
C LEU A 63 12.65 13.25 -6.50
N GLN A 64 12.65 13.08 -7.84
CA GLN A 64 13.75 13.51 -8.71
C GLN A 64 13.93 15.02 -8.70
N ASP A 65 12.84 15.77 -8.90
CA ASP A 65 12.85 17.24 -8.94
C ASP A 65 13.31 17.83 -7.58
N ALA A 66 13.07 17.13 -6.47
CA ALA A 66 13.52 17.49 -5.13
C ALA A 66 14.95 17.00 -4.80
N ASN A 67 15.62 16.29 -5.72
CA ASN A 67 16.94 15.67 -5.49
C ASN A 67 16.98 14.72 -4.28
N LEU A 68 15.90 14.01 -4.01
CA LEU A 68 15.79 13.06 -2.90
C LEU A 68 16.08 11.61 -3.29
N LEU A 69 16.18 11.31 -4.60
CA LEU A 69 16.49 9.95 -5.07
C LEU A 69 18.00 9.72 -5.14
N GLU A 70 18.40 8.61 -4.55
CA GLU A 70 19.77 8.06 -4.63
C GLU A 70 19.71 6.66 -5.24
N GLU A 71 20.78 6.29 -5.96
CA GLU A 71 20.93 4.91 -6.45
C GLU A 71 21.66 4.07 -5.41
N SER A 72 21.07 2.94 -5.03
CA SER A 72 21.67 1.95 -4.15
C SER A 72 21.48 0.55 -4.72
N GLN A 73 22.57 -0.13 -5.05
CA GLN A 73 22.58 -1.49 -5.61
C GLN A 73 21.70 -1.66 -6.86
N GLY A 74 21.57 -0.59 -7.65
CA GLY A 74 20.72 -0.54 -8.85
C GLY A 74 19.26 -0.22 -8.59
N ALA A 75 18.85 -0.01 -7.34
CA ALA A 75 17.52 0.44 -6.96
C ALA A 75 17.51 1.94 -6.67
N GLN A 76 16.34 2.59 -6.76
CA GLN A 76 16.18 3.98 -6.36
C GLN A 76 15.62 4.04 -4.93
N ILE A 77 16.28 4.80 -4.07
CA ILE A 77 15.94 4.95 -2.66
C ILE A 77 15.84 6.42 -2.27
N VAL A 78 15.15 6.70 -1.16
CA VAL A 78 15.31 7.94 -0.39
C VAL A 78 16.10 7.60 0.87
N ASN A 79 17.24 8.27 1.07
CA ASN A 79 18.05 8.10 2.26
C ASN A 79 17.34 8.72 3.48
N LEU A 80 17.22 7.94 4.55
CA LEU A 80 16.58 8.35 5.79
C LEU A 80 17.47 8.17 7.02
N GLU A 81 18.78 8.01 6.81
CA GLU A 81 19.76 7.76 7.88
C GLU A 81 19.80 8.89 8.91
N GLU A 82 19.65 10.14 8.49
CA GLU A 82 19.57 11.32 9.40
C GLU A 82 18.35 11.26 10.35
N TYR A 83 17.39 10.39 10.07
CA TYR A 83 16.17 10.20 10.86
C TYR A 83 16.14 8.86 11.60
N ASP A 84 17.32 8.22 11.77
CA ASP A 84 17.46 6.91 12.41
C ASP A 84 16.60 5.81 11.76
N MET A 85 16.38 5.89 10.45
CA MET A 85 15.62 4.91 9.68
C MET A 85 16.45 4.34 8.52
N PRO A 86 16.28 3.07 8.17
CA PRO A 86 16.84 2.52 6.95
C PRO A 86 16.25 3.26 5.71
N PRO A 87 16.96 3.22 4.57
CA PRO A 87 16.50 3.87 3.35
C PRO A 87 15.09 3.40 2.93
N CYS A 88 14.28 4.34 2.44
CA CYS A 88 12.98 4.03 1.84
C CYS A 88 13.18 3.63 0.38
N LEU A 89 12.92 2.37 0.06
CA LEU A 89 12.98 1.88 -1.31
C LEU A 89 11.82 2.46 -2.13
N ILE A 90 12.10 3.07 -3.26
CA ILE A 90 11.12 3.71 -4.15
C ILE A 90 10.89 2.90 -5.42
N MET A 91 11.97 2.40 -6.03
CA MET A 91 11.88 1.64 -7.27
C MET A 91 12.93 0.54 -7.29
N LYS A 92 12.54 -0.63 -7.77
CA LYS A 92 13.45 -1.75 -7.91
C LYS A 92 14.41 -1.56 -9.09
N LYS A 93 15.44 -2.40 -9.14
CA LYS A 93 16.42 -2.44 -10.23
C LYS A 93 15.82 -2.65 -11.63
N ASP A 94 14.70 -3.36 -11.71
CA ASP A 94 13.96 -3.60 -12.96
C ASP A 94 13.02 -2.44 -13.35
N GLY A 95 13.05 -1.34 -12.62
CA GLY A 95 12.21 -0.17 -12.85
C GLY A 95 10.78 -0.30 -12.32
N SER A 96 10.42 -1.43 -11.69
CA SER A 96 9.09 -1.60 -11.13
C SER A 96 8.90 -0.81 -9.84
N SER A 97 7.70 -0.21 -9.69
CA SER A 97 7.29 0.45 -8.45
C SER A 97 7.04 -0.57 -7.34
N ILE A 98 7.17 -0.13 -6.10
CA ILE A 98 6.92 -0.94 -4.91
C ILE A 98 5.80 -0.35 -4.06
N TYR A 99 5.49 -1.01 -2.94
CA TYR A 99 4.44 -0.58 -2.02
C TYR A 99 4.61 0.88 -1.56
N ALA A 100 5.83 1.29 -1.18
CA ALA A 100 6.09 2.65 -0.71
C ALA A 100 5.70 3.71 -1.76
N THR A 101 6.02 3.49 -3.03
CA THR A 101 5.70 4.42 -4.12
C THR A 101 4.19 4.54 -4.32
N ARG A 102 3.46 3.41 -4.19
CA ARG A 102 1.99 3.39 -4.31
C ARG A 102 1.33 4.07 -3.11
N ASP A 103 1.87 3.88 -1.90
CA ASP A 103 1.38 4.56 -0.71
C ASP A 103 1.63 6.06 -0.76
N LEU A 104 2.79 6.50 -1.25
CA LEU A 104 3.06 7.92 -1.53
C LEU A 104 2.04 8.49 -2.54
N ALA A 105 1.77 7.78 -3.63
CA ALA A 105 0.76 8.18 -4.61
C ALA A 105 -0.63 8.27 -3.98
N ALA A 106 -0.98 7.32 -3.10
CA ALA A 106 -2.24 7.31 -2.38
C ALA A 106 -2.37 8.52 -1.43
N ILE A 107 -1.30 8.87 -0.70
CA ILE A 107 -1.26 10.02 0.19
C ILE A 107 -1.54 11.31 -0.60
N PHE A 108 -0.81 11.55 -1.67
CA PHE A 108 -0.98 12.76 -2.48
C PHE A 108 -2.36 12.82 -3.13
N TYR A 109 -2.84 11.71 -3.70
CA TYR A 109 -4.19 11.64 -4.24
C TYR A 109 -5.25 11.96 -3.20
N ARG A 110 -5.18 11.36 -2.01
CA ARG A 110 -6.13 11.58 -0.91
C ARG A 110 -6.10 13.02 -0.43
N LYS A 111 -4.90 13.61 -0.27
CA LYS A 111 -4.77 15.01 0.14
C LYS A 111 -5.37 15.95 -0.90
N GLN A 112 -5.08 15.73 -2.17
CA GLN A 112 -5.64 16.54 -3.26
C GLN A 112 -7.16 16.39 -3.37
N ARG A 113 -7.67 15.16 -3.23
CA ARG A 113 -9.09 14.85 -3.46
C ARG A 113 -9.99 15.30 -2.33
N TRP A 114 -9.56 15.14 -1.08
CA TRP A 114 -10.39 15.36 0.11
C TRP A 114 -9.88 16.45 1.02
N ASN A 115 -8.68 16.98 0.80
CA ASN A 115 -8.03 17.96 1.66
C ASN A 115 -8.18 17.65 3.16
N PHE A 116 -7.97 16.42 3.54
CA PHE A 116 -8.19 15.90 4.89
C PHE A 116 -7.35 16.65 5.94
N ASP A 117 -7.88 16.78 7.13
CA ASP A 117 -7.15 17.25 8.33
C ASP A 117 -6.28 16.12 8.89
N LYS A 118 -6.83 14.90 8.94
CA LYS A 118 -6.11 13.70 9.34
C LYS A 118 -6.40 12.52 8.40
N CYS A 119 -5.36 11.74 8.14
CA CYS A 119 -5.47 10.47 7.42
C CYS A 119 -4.94 9.36 8.34
N LEU A 120 -5.83 8.50 8.80
CA LEU A 120 -5.52 7.41 9.72
C LEU A 120 -5.27 6.12 8.93
N TYR A 121 -4.06 5.57 9.05
CA TYR A 121 -3.66 4.30 8.43
C TYR A 121 -3.83 3.19 9.46
N VAL A 122 -4.94 2.50 9.41
CA VAL A 122 -5.25 1.37 10.32
C VAL A 122 -4.71 0.10 9.71
N THR A 123 -3.51 -0.32 10.13
CA THR A 123 -2.82 -1.51 9.59
C THR A 123 -2.08 -2.28 10.68
N GLY A 124 -1.57 -3.47 10.35
CA GLY A 124 -0.81 -4.28 11.29
C GLY A 124 0.45 -3.59 11.82
N GLN A 125 0.80 -3.85 13.07
CA GLN A 125 1.96 -3.23 13.72
C GLN A 125 3.30 -3.53 13.04
N GLU A 126 3.40 -4.60 12.26
CA GLU A 126 4.57 -4.96 11.47
C GLU A 126 4.87 -3.95 10.36
N GLN A 127 3.89 -3.11 10.00
CA GLN A 127 4.05 -2.04 9.00
C GLN A 127 4.50 -0.70 9.60
N LYS A 128 4.81 -0.65 10.91
CA LYS A 128 5.20 0.57 11.61
C LYS A 128 6.38 1.31 10.93
N LEU A 129 7.43 0.57 10.61
CA LEU A 129 8.60 1.15 9.93
C LEU A 129 8.25 1.66 8.54
N HIS A 130 7.48 0.89 7.78
CA HIS A 130 7.04 1.28 6.44
C HIS A 130 6.30 2.63 6.45
N PHE A 131 5.31 2.80 7.32
CA PHE A 131 4.57 4.07 7.39
C PHE A 131 5.42 5.21 7.93
N ALA A 132 6.33 4.96 8.89
CA ALA A 132 7.28 5.96 9.35
C ALA A 132 8.15 6.49 8.20
N GLN A 133 8.67 5.60 7.34
CA GLN A 133 9.45 5.96 6.17
C GLN A 133 8.61 6.74 5.15
N VAL A 134 7.44 6.24 4.78
CA VAL A 134 6.55 6.88 3.79
C VAL A 134 6.14 8.28 4.24
N PHE A 135 5.75 8.44 5.51
CA PHE A 135 5.36 9.76 6.04
C PHE A 135 6.54 10.73 6.05
N LYS A 136 7.74 10.26 6.43
CA LYS A 136 8.95 11.07 6.38
C LYS A 136 9.28 11.52 4.96
N VAL A 137 9.13 10.67 3.96
CA VAL A 137 9.34 11.03 2.56
C VAL A 137 8.36 12.12 2.11
N VAL A 138 7.10 12.08 2.56
CA VAL A 138 6.13 13.15 2.28
C VAL A 138 6.58 14.49 2.89
N GLU A 139 7.10 14.47 4.12
CA GLU A 139 7.66 15.68 4.77
C GLU A 139 8.85 16.24 3.99
N LEU A 140 9.80 15.37 3.59
CA LEU A 140 11.00 15.76 2.83
C LEU A 140 10.66 16.37 1.46
N LEU A 141 9.52 16.02 0.89
CA LEU A 141 8.97 16.66 -0.31
C LEU A 141 8.36 18.06 -0.04
N GLY A 142 8.61 18.64 1.14
CA GLY A 142 8.14 19.98 1.51
C GLY A 142 6.68 20.03 1.97
N ASN A 143 6.13 18.91 2.40
CA ASN A 143 4.74 18.84 2.86
C ASN A 143 4.68 18.82 4.39
N ASP A 144 4.85 19.96 5.03
CA ASP A 144 4.87 20.12 6.51
C ASP A 144 3.59 19.60 7.18
N TRP A 145 2.45 19.63 6.47
CA TRP A 145 1.18 19.09 6.97
C TRP A 145 1.26 17.59 7.30
N ALA A 146 2.21 16.86 6.70
CA ALA A 146 2.32 15.42 6.89
C ALA A 146 2.56 15.05 8.36
N LYS A 147 3.33 15.85 9.09
CA LYS A 147 3.68 15.62 10.52
C LYS A 147 2.47 15.44 11.42
N ASP A 148 1.46 16.29 11.20
CA ASP A 148 0.28 16.33 12.06
C ASP A 148 -0.92 15.58 11.46
N SER A 149 -0.92 15.36 10.14
CA SER A 149 -2.07 14.80 9.43
C SER A 149 -1.96 13.32 9.14
N LEU A 150 -0.74 12.76 9.00
CA LEU A 150 -0.55 11.34 8.69
C LEU A 150 -0.31 10.55 9.98
N VAL A 151 -1.20 9.61 10.28
CA VAL A 151 -1.14 8.85 11.53
C VAL A 151 -1.27 7.36 11.24
N HIS A 152 -0.31 6.58 11.68
CA HIS A 152 -0.41 5.11 11.70
C HIS A 152 -1.08 4.66 12.98
N ILE A 153 -2.19 3.94 12.86
CA ILE A 153 -2.91 3.29 13.97
C ILE A 153 -2.63 1.79 13.89
N PRO A 154 -1.60 1.30 14.60
CA PRO A 154 -1.22 -0.09 14.53
C PRO A 154 -2.17 -0.98 15.34
N TYR A 155 -2.49 -2.16 14.80
CA TYR A 155 -3.15 -3.22 15.55
C TYR A 155 -2.30 -4.50 15.59
N GLY A 156 -2.52 -5.34 16.62
CA GLY A 156 -1.84 -6.62 16.76
C GLY A 156 -2.41 -7.68 15.81
N LEU A 157 -1.62 -8.71 15.54
CA LEU A 157 -2.06 -9.87 14.75
C LEU A 157 -2.95 -10.79 15.58
N VAL A 158 -3.99 -11.32 14.94
CA VAL A 158 -4.74 -12.46 15.49
C VAL A 158 -3.94 -13.73 15.23
N SER A 159 -3.76 -14.56 16.24
CA SER A 159 -3.07 -15.84 16.13
C SER A 159 -3.91 -16.95 16.75
N LEU A 160 -3.79 -18.16 16.24
CA LEU A 160 -4.38 -19.36 16.81
C LEU A 160 -3.27 -20.20 17.45
N GLU A 161 -3.39 -20.50 18.74
CA GLU A 161 -2.41 -21.30 19.51
C GLU A 161 -0.94 -20.84 19.32
N GLY A 162 -0.73 -19.52 19.18
CA GLY A 162 0.59 -18.96 18.93
C GLY A 162 1.09 -19.05 17.48
N ALA A 163 0.33 -19.67 16.58
CA ALA A 163 0.66 -19.72 15.15
C ALA A 163 0.02 -18.54 14.39
N LYS A 164 0.81 -17.92 13.49
CA LYS A 164 0.31 -16.86 12.61
C LYS A 164 -0.71 -17.44 11.64
N LEU A 165 -1.88 -16.81 11.54
CA LEU A 165 -2.86 -17.12 10.50
C LEU A 165 -2.28 -16.79 9.11
N SER A 166 -2.45 -17.72 8.17
CA SER A 166 -1.92 -17.55 6.82
C SER A 166 -2.75 -18.34 5.80
N THR A 167 -3.32 -17.65 4.84
CA THR A 167 -4.05 -18.26 3.73
C THR A 167 -3.16 -19.20 2.90
N ARG A 168 -1.87 -18.88 2.79
CA ARG A 168 -0.90 -19.70 2.04
C ARG A 168 -0.58 -21.04 2.70
N SER A 169 -0.69 -21.13 4.01
CA SER A 169 -0.46 -22.36 4.78
C SER A 169 -1.75 -23.11 5.12
N GLY A 170 -2.90 -22.65 4.67
CA GLY A 170 -4.21 -23.26 4.98
C GLY A 170 -4.71 -23.01 6.42
N ASN A 171 -3.97 -22.25 7.24
CA ASN A 171 -4.38 -21.84 8.57
C ASN A 171 -5.25 -20.59 8.46
N ILE A 172 -6.55 -20.78 8.24
CA ILE A 172 -7.52 -19.72 8.04
C ILE A 172 -8.60 -19.87 9.12
N ILE A 173 -8.97 -18.74 9.73
CA ILE A 173 -10.22 -18.58 10.47
C ILE A 173 -10.97 -17.47 9.75
N TYR A 174 -12.19 -17.72 9.36
CA TYR A 174 -13.02 -16.68 8.75
C TYR A 174 -13.51 -15.70 9.82
N ALA A 175 -13.69 -14.44 9.44
CA ALA A 175 -14.19 -13.43 10.35
C ALA A 175 -15.58 -13.81 10.89
N GLU A 176 -16.42 -14.43 10.07
CA GLU A 176 -17.74 -14.93 10.41
C GLU A 176 -17.72 -16.04 11.48
N ASP A 177 -16.61 -16.79 11.59
CA ASP A 177 -16.45 -17.84 12.63
C ASP A 177 -16.14 -17.24 14.00
N ILE A 178 -15.71 -15.96 14.05
CA ILE A 178 -15.35 -15.25 15.27
C ILE A 178 -16.46 -14.30 15.74
N LEU A 179 -17.28 -13.79 14.78
CA LEU A 179 -18.37 -12.85 15.03
C LEU A 179 -19.64 -13.54 15.49
#